data_8a84b50f21f37a6b182639fd17cac051
#
_entry.id   8a84b50f21f37a6b182639fd17cac051
#
_cell.length_a   1.000
_cell.length_b   1.000
_cell.length_c   1.000
_cell.angle_alpha   90.00
_cell.angle_beta   90.00
_cell.angle_gamma   90.00
#
_symmetry.space_group_name_H-M   'P 1'
#
loop_
_entity.id
_entity.type
_entity.pdbx_description
1 polymer ?
#
loop_
_entity_poly.entity_id
_entity_poly.type
_entity_poly.pdbx_seq_one_letter_code
_entity_poly.pdbx_strand_id
1 'polypeptide(L)'
;MALQALGMVETRGLVAAIEAADAMVKAANVELIGTEKIGSGLVSVMVRGDVGAVKAATEAGSAAAAALGEIVAVHVIPRPHADVEKILPSLN
;
A
#
# COMPACT_ATOMS: atom_id res chain seq x y z
N MET A 1 -18.11 12.46 5.83
CA MET A 1 -17.16 12.02 4.83
C MET A 1 -17.07 10.51 4.86
N ALA A 2 -17.16 9.90 3.70
CA ALA A 2 -17.06 8.44 3.63
C ALA A 2 -15.64 8.01 3.99
N LEU A 3 -15.56 6.91 4.76
CA LEU A 3 -14.28 6.29 5.08
C LEU A 3 -13.78 5.55 3.84
N GLN A 4 -12.54 5.76 3.51
CA GLN A 4 -11.91 5.09 2.39
C GLN A 4 -11.22 3.81 2.85
N ALA A 5 -11.18 2.82 1.97
CA ALA A 5 -10.42 1.61 2.22
C ALA A 5 -8.92 1.92 2.25
N LEU A 6 -8.19 1.11 2.99
CA LEU A 6 -6.75 1.23 3.14
C LEU A 6 -6.11 -0.04 2.57
N GLY A 7 -5.15 0.12 1.68
CA GLY A 7 -4.41 -1.00 1.11
C GLY A 7 -2.94 -0.91 1.46
N MET A 8 -2.33 -2.07 1.70
CA MET A 8 -0.94 -2.13 2.13
C MET A 8 -0.22 -3.27 1.43
N VAL A 9 1.00 -2.99 0.98
CA VAL A 9 1.90 -4.01 0.45
C VAL A 9 3.23 -3.88 1.18
N GLU A 10 3.64 -4.95 1.82
CA GLU A 10 4.93 -4.97 2.52
C GLU A 10 5.90 -5.86 1.75
N THR A 11 7.10 -5.33 1.52
CA THR A 11 8.14 -6.03 0.77
C THR A 11 9.43 -6.07 1.57
N ARG A 12 10.30 -6.98 1.18
CA ARG A 12 11.69 -6.94 1.64
C ARG A 12 12.48 -6.14 0.62
N GLY A 13 12.98 -4.98 1.04
CA GLY A 13 13.78 -4.10 0.20
C GLY A 13 12.98 -2.93 -0.39
N LEU A 14 13.68 -1.82 -0.55
CA LEU A 14 13.07 -0.57 -1.01
C LEU A 14 12.70 -0.61 -2.48
N VAL A 15 13.49 -1.28 -3.30
CA VAL A 15 13.24 -1.31 -4.76
C VAL A 15 11.89 -1.95 -5.06
N ALA A 16 11.61 -3.10 -4.44
CA ALA A 16 10.33 -3.78 -4.62
C ALA A 16 9.17 -2.91 -4.10
N ALA A 17 9.39 -2.20 -2.98
CA ALA A 17 8.36 -1.32 -2.42
C ALA A 17 8.03 -0.17 -3.36
N ILE A 18 9.03 0.46 -3.98
CA ILE A 18 8.81 1.55 -4.93
C ILE A 18 8.07 1.04 -6.17
N GLU A 19 8.43 -0.15 -6.65
CA GLU A 19 7.72 -0.75 -7.78
C GLU A 19 6.25 -1.02 -7.42
N ALA A 20 6.00 -1.55 -6.21
CA ALA A 20 4.63 -1.77 -5.75
C ALA A 20 3.84 -0.46 -5.73
N ALA A 21 4.43 0.60 -5.19
CA ALA A 21 3.78 1.91 -5.11
C ALA A 21 3.41 2.43 -6.50
N ASP A 22 4.35 2.37 -7.43
CA ASP A 22 4.12 2.84 -8.81
C ASP A 22 3.00 2.03 -9.47
N ALA A 23 3.08 0.71 -9.37
CA ALA A 23 2.08 -0.15 -10.00
C ALA A 23 0.68 0.07 -9.40
N MET A 24 0.60 0.30 -8.10
CA MET A 24 -0.69 0.54 -7.44
C MET A 24 -1.37 1.81 -7.95
N VAL A 25 -0.65 2.92 -8.02
CA VAL A 25 -1.25 4.18 -8.44
C VAL A 25 -1.52 4.23 -9.94
N LYS A 26 -0.84 3.40 -10.72
CA LYS A 26 -1.11 3.28 -12.16
C LYS A 26 -2.31 2.38 -12.44
N ALA A 27 -2.56 1.37 -11.59
CA ALA A 27 -3.57 0.35 -11.85
C ALA A 27 -4.98 0.80 -11.52
N ALA A 28 -5.16 1.69 -10.56
CA ALA A 28 -6.48 2.07 -10.08
C ALA A 28 -6.45 3.49 -9.51
N ASN A 29 -7.64 4.05 -9.33
CA ASN A 29 -7.77 5.41 -8.78
C ASN A 29 -7.63 5.36 -7.27
N VAL A 30 -6.38 5.30 -6.82
CA VAL A 30 -6.05 5.31 -5.40
C VAL A 30 -5.05 6.42 -5.12
N GLU A 31 -5.01 6.85 -3.87
CA GLU A 31 -4.08 7.88 -3.40
C GLU A 31 -2.97 7.20 -2.60
N LEU A 32 -1.72 7.52 -2.95
CA LEU A 32 -0.58 7.02 -2.18
C LEU A 32 -0.50 7.78 -0.86
N ILE A 33 -0.54 7.05 0.26
CA ILE A 33 -0.43 7.66 1.59
C ILE A 33 1.03 7.85 1.95
N GLY A 34 1.86 6.85 1.69
CA GLY A 34 3.26 6.92 2.01
C GLY A 34 3.88 5.56 2.22
N THR A 35 5.11 5.57 2.70
CA THR A 35 5.87 4.37 2.98
C THR A 35 6.36 4.40 4.42
N GLU A 36 6.55 3.21 5.00
CA GLU A 36 7.15 3.04 6.32
C GLU A 36 8.29 2.04 6.21
N LYS A 37 9.47 2.41 6.67
CA LYS A 37 10.60 1.50 6.78
C LYS A 37 10.59 0.94 8.20
N ILE A 38 10.35 -0.35 8.30
CA ILE A 38 10.10 -0.98 9.59
C ILE A 38 11.39 -1.46 10.24
N GLY A 39 12.43 -1.68 9.44
CA GLY A 39 13.67 -2.27 9.89
C GLY A 39 13.88 -3.64 9.27
N SER A 40 15.08 -4.16 9.33
CA SER A 40 15.45 -5.45 8.75
C SER A 40 15.15 -5.56 7.26
N GLY A 41 15.19 -4.42 6.55
CA GLY A 41 14.89 -4.38 5.13
C GLY A 41 13.42 -4.39 4.77
N LEU A 42 12.52 -4.38 5.75
CA LEU A 42 11.08 -4.39 5.49
C LEU A 42 10.56 -2.99 5.21
N VAL A 43 9.75 -2.86 4.17
CA VAL A 43 9.16 -1.59 3.76
C VAL A 43 7.68 -1.83 3.43
N SER A 44 6.81 -1.03 4.03
CA SER A 44 5.38 -1.05 3.71
C SER A 44 5.02 0.16 2.88
N VAL A 45 4.23 -0.03 1.83
CA VAL A 45 3.63 1.07 1.07
C VAL A 45 2.12 1.00 1.23
N MET A 46 1.48 2.17 1.32
CA MET A 46 0.06 2.25 1.65
C MET A 46 -0.66 3.17 0.69
N VAL A 47 -1.88 2.76 0.32
CA VAL A 47 -2.77 3.54 -0.54
C VAL A 47 -4.16 3.58 0.07
N ARG A 48 -4.95 4.57 -0.32
CA ARG A 48 -6.34 4.66 0.07
C ARG A 48 -7.23 4.97 -1.14
N GLY A 49 -8.50 4.63 -1.03
CA GLY A 49 -9.49 4.89 -2.07
C GLY A 49 -10.71 4.01 -1.86
N ASP A 50 -11.56 3.92 -2.87
CA ASP A 50 -12.69 3.00 -2.85
C ASP A 50 -12.19 1.57 -2.70
N VAL A 51 -12.96 0.71 -2.03
CA VAL A 51 -12.50 -0.64 -1.71
C VAL A 51 -12.17 -1.45 -2.97
N GLY A 52 -12.96 -1.32 -4.04
CA GLY A 52 -12.67 -2.03 -5.29
C GLY A 52 -11.38 -1.56 -5.92
N ALA A 53 -11.14 -0.25 -5.92
CA ALA A 53 -9.90 0.33 -6.45
C ALA A 53 -8.70 -0.11 -5.63
N VAL A 54 -8.82 -0.11 -4.30
CA VAL A 54 -7.73 -0.52 -3.41
C VAL A 54 -7.40 -1.99 -3.58
N LYS A 55 -8.41 -2.85 -3.74
CA LYS A 55 -8.18 -4.28 -4.02
C LYS A 55 -7.43 -4.48 -5.33
N ALA A 56 -7.87 -3.80 -6.40
CA ALA A 56 -7.19 -3.88 -7.69
C ALA A 56 -5.76 -3.36 -7.60
N ALA A 57 -5.56 -2.26 -6.90
CA ALA A 57 -4.24 -1.65 -6.73
C ALA A 57 -3.28 -2.60 -5.99
N THR A 58 -3.69 -3.17 -4.86
CA THR A 58 -2.81 -4.05 -4.09
C THR A 58 -2.48 -5.32 -4.85
N GLU A 59 -3.41 -5.84 -5.64
CA GLU A 59 -3.17 -6.99 -6.50
C GLU A 59 -2.10 -6.68 -7.55
N ALA A 60 -2.27 -5.56 -8.26
CA ALA A 60 -1.31 -5.15 -9.28
C ALA A 60 0.07 -4.83 -8.67
N GLY A 61 0.07 -4.15 -7.53
CA GLY A 61 1.31 -3.76 -6.85
C GLY A 61 2.10 -4.96 -6.38
N SER A 62 1.44 -5.92 -5.74
CA SER A 62 2.13 -7.11 -5.26
C SER A 62 2.65 -7.97 -6.41
N ALA A 63 1.89 -8.09 -7.49
CA ALA A 63 2.33 -8.86 -8.67
C ALA A 63 3.56 -8.23 -9.31
N ALA A 64 3.56 -6.90 -9.49
CA ALA A 64 4.70 -6.21 -10.09
C ALA A 64 5.94 -6.29 -9.21
N ALA A 65 5.77 -6.08 -7.91
CA ALA A 65 6.89 -6.07 -6.97
C ALA A 65 7.49 -7.46 -6.78
N ALA A 66 6.71 -8.53 -6.95
CA ALA A 66 7.19 -9.90 -6.78
C ALA A 66 8.33 -10.26 -7.73
N ALA A 67 8.42 -9.56 -8.86
CA ALA A 67 9.52 -9.78 -9.81
C ALA A 67 10.84 -9.19 -9.31
N LEU A 68 10.79 -8.24 -8.37
CA LEU A 68 11.96 -7.50 -7.90
C LEU A 68 12.37 -7.82 -6.47
N GLY A 69 11.51 -8.49 -5.72
CA GLY A 69 11.82 -8.80 -4.33
C GLY A 69 10.74 -9.64 -3.68
N GLU A 70 10.93 -9.93 -2.40
CA GLU A 70 10.00 -10.76 -1.65
C GLU A 70 8.79 -9.95 -1.19
N ILE A 71 7.58 -10.47 -1.45
CA ILE A 71 6.36 -9.89 -0.91
C ILE A 71 6.10 -10.54 0.44
N VAL A 72 6.13 -9.72 1.49
CA VAL A 72 5.99 -10.21 2.87
C VAL A 72 4.53 -10.27 3.28
N ALA A 73 3.76 -9.24 2.93
CA ALA A 73 2.34 -9.18 3.30
C ALA A 73 1.59 -8.27 2.35
N VAL A 74 0.33 -8.59 2.11
CA VAL A 74 -0.61 -7.76 1.35
C VAL A 74 -1.91 -7.76 2.12
N HIS A 75 -2.48 -6.57 2.38
CA HIS A 75 -3.71 -6.50 3.15
C HIS A 75 -4.55 -5.32 2.71
N VAL A 76 -5.87 -5.51 2.80
CA VAL A 76 -6.84 -4.44 2.55
C VAL A 76 -7.76 -4.36 3.75
N ILE A 77 -7.91 -3.16 4.29
CA ILE A 77 -8.90 -2.88 5.33
C ILE A 77 -10.03 -2.11 4.64
N PRO A 78 -11.19 -2.75 4.40
CA PRO A 78 -12.25 -2.09 3.62
C PRO A 78 -12.82 -0.84 4.30
N ARG A 79 -12.91 -0.84 5.61
CA ARG A 79 -13.52 0.27 6.36
C ARG A 79 -12.74 0.52 7.64
N PRO A 80 -11.56 1.15 7.54
CA PRO A 80 -10.76 1.40 8.73
C PRO A 80 -11.47 2.35 9.67
N HIS A 81 -11.29 2.14 10.96
CA HIS A 81 -11.81 3.04 11.98
C HIS A 81 -11.14 4.41 11.82
N ALA A 82 -11.87 5.48 12.09
CA ALA A 82 -11.35 6.84 11.94
C ALA A 82 -10.05 7.08 12.72
N ASP A 83 -9.91 6.45 13.87
CA ASP A 83 -8.71 6.61 14.70
C ASP A 83 -7.43 6.03 14.07
N VAL A 84 -7.58 5.16 13.08
CA VAL A 84 -6.41 4.59 12.39
C VAL A 84 -5.60 5.68 11.68
N GLU A 85 -6.25 6.77 11.27
CA GLU A 85 -5.55 7.91 10.66
C GLU A 85 -4.41 8.44 11.53
N LYS A 86 -4.52 8.28 12.84
CA LYS A 86 -3.54 8.82 13.78
C LYS A 86 -2.17 8.15 13.69
N ILE A 87 -2.13 6.93 13.15
CA ILE A 87 -0.88 6.16 13.08
C ILE A 87 -0.40 5.90 11.65
N LEU A 88 -1.10 6.46 10.65
CA LEU A 88 -0.67 6.29 9.27
C LEU A 88 0.45 7.26 8.93
N PRO A 89 1.33 6.89 7.98
CA PRO A 89 2.37 7.80 7.54
C PRO A 89 1.78 9.02 6.85
N SER A 90 2.54 10.10 6.86
CA SER A 90 2.16 11.35 6.20
C SER A 90 3.09 11.61 5.04
N LEU A 91 2.55 12.14 3.94
CA LEU A 91 3.34 12.53 2.78
C LEU A 91 4.00 13.90 2.98
N ASN A 92 3.62 14.62 4.00
CA ASN A 92 4.18 15.95 4.28
C ASN A 92 5.52 15.88 4.99
#